data_1e93fff1fe828428e574e10e5b3e0872
#
_entry.id   1e93fff1fe828428e574e10e5b3e0872
#
_cell.length_a   1.000
_cell.length_b   1.000
_cell.length_c   1.000
_cell.angle_alpha   90.00
_cell.angle_beta   90.00
_cell.angle_gamma   90.00
#
_symmetry.space_group_name_H-M   'P 1'
#
loop_
_entity.id
_entity.type
_entity.pdbx_description
1 polymer ?
#
loop_
_entity_poly.entity_id
_entity_poly.type
_entity_poly.pdbx_seq_one_letter_code
_entity_poly.pdbx_strand_id
1 'polypeptide(L)'
;MIPHAPLRLFAALTLASASWLAQAADLTVAYQTTVDPAKVAQVDGDYEKASKASIDWRKFDNGADVITAVASGDVQIGYLGSSPLAAAATRKLPVETFLIATQIGAGEALVARDSIKTPQDLVGKKVAVPFVSTGHYSLLAALKSWNIDPAKVQILNLAPPAIIAAWKRGDIDATYVWDPALGVAKENGKVLITSGELAKKGAPTFDAWIVRKDFAAKHPDVVKAFAKVTLDAYADYRKNPQAWLANPDNVSKLAKLSGAKPADIPVLLQGNVYPLAADQANALGAPTTQALTDTATFLKQQGKVDAVLPDYSPYVSAQYLPN
;
A
#
# COMPACT_ATOMS: atom_id res chain seq x y z
N MET A 1 15.40 -74.22 50.26
CA MET A 1 16.19 -73.43 49.25
C MET A 1 15.20 -72.77 48.35
N ILE A 2 15.02 -71.43 48.47
CA ILE A 2 14.12 -70.61 47.67
C ILE A 2 15.02 -69.68 46.86
N PRO A 3 14.97 -69.64 45.55
CA PRO A 3 15.78 -68.71 44.78
C PRO A 3 15.09 -67.33 44.69
N HIS A 4 15.83 -66.30 45.04
CA HIS A 4 15.44 -64.91 44.89
C HIS A 4 15.46 -64.47 43.39
N ALA A 5 14.35 -63.95 42.92
CA ALA A 5 14.25 -63.29 41.62
C ALA A 5 14.61 -61.78 41.75
N PRO A 6 15.38 -61.18 40.84
CA PRO A 6 15.74 -59.75 40.89
C PRO A 6 14.57 -58.89 40.33
N LEU A 7 14.23 -57.92 41.10
CA LEU A 7 13.25 -56.84 40.74
C LEU A 7 13.87 -55.92 39.69
N ARG A 8 13.38 -55.94 38.47
CA ARG A 8 13.80 -55.01 37.42
C ARG A 8 13.00 -53.69 37.56
N LEU A 9 13.73 -52.66 37.97
CA LEU A 9 13.24 -51.29 37.98
C LEU A 9 13.14 -50.77 36.55
N PHE A 10 11.92 -50.60 36.03
CA PHE A 10 11.68 -49.84 34.77
C PHE A 10 11.62 -48.36 35.12
N ALA A 11 12.68 -47.64 34.77
CA ALA A 11 12.69 -46.19 34.76
C ALA A 11 11.91 -45.70 33.52
N ALA A 12 10.69 -45.21 33.75
CA ALA A 12 9.89 -44.52 32.70
C ALA A 12 10.48 -43.12 32.47
N LEU A 13 11.20 -42.95 31.39
CA LEU A 13 11.58 -41.60 30.86
C LEU A 13 10.33 -40.96 30.29
N THR A 14 9.71 -40.04 31.01
CA THR A 14 8.68 -39.14 30.48
C THR A 14 9.39 -38.06 29.67
N LEU A 15 9.39 -38.21 28.33
CA LEU A 15 9.72 -37.11 27.42
C LEU A 15 8.62 -36.04 27.55
N ALA A 16 8.94 -34.95 28.25
CA ALA A 16 8.18 -33.72 28.20
C ALA A 16 8.39 -33.09 26.83
N SER A 17 7.50 -33.40 25.88
CA SER A 17 7.39 -32.65 24.61
C SER A 17 6.92 -31.23 24.94
N ALA A 18 7.84 -30.29 25.04
CA ALA A 18 7.53 -28.87 25.04
C ALA A 18 6.89 -28.54 23.67
N SER A 19 5.57 -28.59 23.61
CA SER A 19 4.81 -28.05 22.48
C SER A 19 5.08 -26.55 22.47
N TRP A 20 5.91 -26.09 21.57
CA TRP A 20 5.99 -24.68 21.21
C TRP A 20 4.65 -24.36 20.56
N LEU A 21 3.70 -23.88 21.33
CA LEU A 21 2.51 -23.23 20.82
C LEU A 21 3.03 -21.99 20.07
N ALA A 22 3.06 -22.05 18.75
CA ALA A 22 3.23 -20.84 17.94
C ALA A 22 2.14 -19.88 18.40
N GLN A 23 2.53 -18.83 19.11
CA GLN A 23 1.60 -17.79 19.56
C GLN A 23 1.11 -17.11 18.28
N ALA A 24 -0.20 -17.19 18.04
CA ALA A 24 -0.81 -16.47 16.92
C ALA A 24 -0.50 -14.97 17.12
N ALA A 25 -0.18 -14.28 16.03
CA ALA A 25 0.04 -12.84 16.08
C ALA A 25 -1.23 -12.14 16.58
N ASP A 26 -1.09 -11.15 17.46
CA ASP A 26 -2.21 -10.38 17.98
C ASP A 26 -2.87 -9.53 16.89
N LEU A 27 -2.15 -9.25 15.82
CA LEU A 27 -2.51 -8.32 14.74
C LEU A 27 -1.85 -8.75 13.43
N THR A 28 -2.61 -8.79 12.36
CA THR A 28 -2.07 -8.93 10.99
C THR A 28 -2.14 -7.58 10.27
N VAL A 29 -1.02 -7.14 9.71
CA VAL A 29 -0.90 -5.89 8.97
C VAL A 29 -0.52 -6.16 7.52
N ALA A 30 -1.37 -5.69 6.59
CA ALA A 30 -1.07 -5.74 5.16
C ALA A 30 -0.27 -4.52 4.72
N TYR A 31 0.82 -4.73 4.00
CA TYR A 31 1.60 -3.66 3.37
C TYR A 31 1.86 -3.93 1.89
N GLN A 32 2.21 -2.89 1.13
CA GLN A 32 2.58 -2.97 -0.28
C GLN A 32 4.05 -2.54 -0.48
N THR A 33 4.56 -2.71 -1.71
CA THR A 33 5.97 -2.45 -2.05
C THR A 33 6.33 -0.97 -2.20
N THR A 34 5.39 -0.03 -2.07
CA THR A 34 5.67 1.42 -2.12
C THR A 34 6.82 1.82 -1.20
N VAL A 35 7.65 2.77 -1.62
CA VAL A 35 8.73 3.30 -0.78
C VAL A 35 8.14 4.33 0.18
N ASP A 36 8.31 4.10 1.49
CA ASP A 36 7.71 4.86 2.58
C ASP A 36 8.68 4.91 3.77
N PRO A 37 8.99 6.07 4.36
CA PRO A 37 9.94 6.18 5.49
C PRO A 37 9.58 5.29 6.69
N ALA A 38 8.30 5.09 6.96
CA ALA A 38 7.82 4.28 8.07
C ALA A 38 8.15 2.78 7.96
N LYS A 39 8.58 2.31 6.79
CA LYS A 39 9.10 0.95 6.63
C LYS A 39 10.41 0.71 7.39
N VAL A 40 11.16 1.76 7.72
CA VAL A 40 12.32 1.63 8.63
C VAL A 40 11.84 1.20 10.00
N ALA A 41 10.84 1.86 10.56
CA ALA A 41 10.23 1.50 11.84
C ALA A 41 9.59 0.08 11.80
N GLN A 42 9.04 -0.33 10.66
CA GLN A 42 8.55 -1.70 10.45
C GLN A 42 9.68 -2.73 10.59
N VAL A 43 10.84 -2.51 9.96
CA VAL A 43 11.99 -3.42 10.05
C VAL A 43 12.57 -3.43 11.46
N ASP A 44 12.59 -2.29 12.16
CA ASP A 44 13.15 -2.13 13.50
C ASP A 44 12.24 -2.66 14.61
N GLY A 45 11.01 -3.09 14.27
CA GLY A 45 10.03 -3.60 15.23
C GLY A 45 9.46 -2.50 16.15
N ASP A 46 9.45 -1.25 15.71
CA ASP A 46 9.00 -0.14 16.55
C ASP A 46 7.47 -0.13 16.71
N TYR A 47 6.74 -0.66 15.74
CA TYR A 47 5.30 -0.85 15.84
C TYR A 47 4.93 -1.85 16.94
N GLU A 48 5.64 -2.97 17.00
CA GLU A 48 5.48 -4.02 18.03
C GLU A 48 5.83 -3.48 19.41
N LYS A 49 6.94 -2.76 19.53
CA LYS A 49 7.37 -2.12 20.79
C LYS A 49 6.35 -1.11 21.30
N ALA A 50 5.83 -0.25 20.41
CA ALA A 50 4.89 0.80 20.78
C ALA A 50 3.50 0.27 21.12
N SER A 51 2.99 -0.67 20.32
CA SER A 51 1.66 -1.26 20.49
C SER A 51 1.61 -2.36 21.54
N LYS A 52 2.77 -2.93 21.92
CA LYS A 52 2.89 -4.13 22.78
C LYS A 52 2.16 -5.35 22.21
N ALA A 53 1.90 -5.36 20.91
CA ALA A 53 1.28 -6.44 20.17
C ALA A 53 2.30 -7.18 19.32
N SER A 54 2.12 -8.46 19.07
CA SER A 54 2.87 -9.16 18.03
C SER A 54 2.21 -8.91 16.68
N ILE A 55 3.00 -8.58 15.67
CA ILE A 55 2.49 -8.20 14.33
C ILE A 55 2.95 -9.23 13.29
N ASP A 56 1.97 -9.80 12.57
CA ASP A 56 2.22 -10.56 11.35
C ASP A 56 2.15 -9.62 10.13
N TRP A 57 3.30 -9.21 9.62
CA TRP A 57 3.39 -8.34 8.46
C TRP A 57 3.23 -9.13 7.17
N ARG A 58 2.16 -8.89 6.40
CA ARG A 58 1.89 -9.57 5.12
C ARG A 58 2.02 -8.63 3.94
N LYS A 59 2.87 -9.01 3.00
CA LYS A 59 3.04 -8.27 1.75
C LYS A 59 1.94 -8.62 0.76
N PHE A 60 1.37 -7.58 0.13
CA PHE A 60 0.39 -7.69 -0.95
C PHE A 60 0.89 -6.94 -2.18
N ASP A 61 0.55 -7.43 -3.36
CA ASP A 61 1.00 -6.84 -4.62
C ASP A 61 0.15 -5.63 -5.04
N ASN A 62 -1.10 -5.53 -4.56
CA ASN A 62 -2.01 -4.43 -4.88
C ASN A 62 -3.09 -4.25 -3.79
N GLY A 63 -3.77 -3.08 -3.82
CA GLY A 63 -4.79 -2.74 -2.82
C GLY A 63 -6.09 -3.53 -2.92
N ALA A 64 -6.42 -4.13 -4.07
CA ALA A 64 -7.61 -4.96 -4.22
C ALA A 64 -7.48 -6.27 -3.41
N ASP A 65 -6.28 -6.85 -3.40
CA ASP A 65 -5.97 -8.05 -2.60
C ASP A 65 -5.96 -7.71 -1.11
N VAL A 66 -5.45 -6.53 -0.71
CA VAL A 66 -5.56 -6.03 0.68
C VAL A 66 -7.02 -5.95 1.11
N ILE A 67 -7.91 -5.37 0.29
CA ILE A 67 -9.34 -5.29 0.60
C ILE A 67 -9.94 -6.68 0.80
N THR A 68 -9.60 -7.63 -0.04
CA THR A 68 -10.10 -9.00 0.08
C THR A 68 -9.69 -9.63 1.40
N ALA A 69 -8.43 -9.47 1.82
CA ALA A 69 -7.91 -9.98 3.09
C ALA A 69 -8.50 -9.25 4.32
N VAL A 70 -8.77 -7.94 4.19
CA VAL A 70 -9.47 -7.18 5.24
C VAL A 70 -10.93 -7.59 5.34
N ALA A 71 -11.61 -7.83 4.22
CA ALA A 71 -13.02 -8.23 4.19
C ALA A 71 -13.23 -9.63 4.80
N SER A 72 -12.29 -10.58 4.57
CA SER A 72 -12.33 -11.93 5.19
C SER A 72 -12.06 -11.90 6.71
N GLY A 73 -11.44 -10.84 7.23
CA GLY A 73 -11.00 -10.75 8.62
C GLY A 73 -9.58 -11.21 8.88
N ASP A 74 -8.86 -11.67 7.84
CA ASP A 74 -7.47 -12.13 7.95
C ASP A 74 -6.48 -11.00 8.22
N VAL A 75 -6.86 -9.77 7.90
CA VAL A 75 -6.05 -8.55 8.08
C VAL A 75 -6.84 -7.52 8.87
N GLN A 76 -6.25 -6.95 9.91
CA GLN A 76 -6.87 -5.94 10.77
C GLN A 76 -6.50 -4.52 10.35
N ILE A 77 -5.24 -4.28 9.97
CA ILE A 77 -4.74 -2.99 9.47
C ILE A 77 -4.19 -3.19 8.07
N GLY A 78 -4.51 -2.30 7.14
CA GLY A 78 -4.08 -2.40 5.75
C GLY A 78 -3.59 -1.09 5.15
N TYR A 79 -2.55 -1.17 4.32
CA TYR A 79 -2.04 -0.08 3.49
C TYR A 79 -2.59 -0.21 2.08
N LEU A 80 -3.26 0.83 1.57
CA LEU A 80 -3.81 0.81 0.23
C LEU A 80 -4.06 2.21 -0.33
N GLY A 81 -4.16 2.29 -1.64
CA GLY A 81 -4.43 3.55 -2.35
C GLY A 81 -5.89 4.01 -2.25
N SER A 82 -6.12 5.27 -2.60
CA SER A 82 -7.46 5.92 -2.57
C SER A 82 -8.50 5.20 -3.43
N SER A 83 -8.13 4.63 -4.57
CA SER A 83 -9.07 3.91 -5.43
C SER A 83 -9.60 2.61 -4.81
N PRO A 84 -8.76 1.67 -4.34
CA PRO A 84 -9.27 0.51 -3.62
C PRO A 84 -9.99 0.89 -2.33
N LEU A 85 -9.59 1.97 -1.65
CA LEU A 85 -10.31 2.49 -0.49
C LEU A 85 -11.74 2.93 -0.85
N ALA A 86 -11.90 3.71 -1.92
CA ALA A 86 -13.22 4.12 -2.41
C ALA A 86 -14.09 2.91 -2.80
N ALA A 87 -13.50 1.88 -3.41
CA ALA A 87 -14.22 0.64 -3.73
C ALA A 87 -14.66 -0.12 -2.46
N ALA A 88 -13.80 -0.20 -1.44
CA ALA A 88 -14.13 -0.83 -0.15
C ALA A 88 -15.27 -0.09 0.57
N ALA A 89 -15.18 1.24 0.65
CA ALA A 89 -16.21 2.09 1.25
C ALA A 89 -17.55 1.95 0.52
N THR A 90 -17.54 2.00 -0.82
CA THR A 90 -18.76 1.85 -1.64
C THR A 90 -19.44 0.50 -1.43
N ARG A 91 -18.65 -0.58 -1.22
CA ARG A 91 -19.13 -1.92 -0.88
C ARG A 91 -19.55 -2.05 0.58
N LYS A 92 -19.46 -0.97 1.35
CA LYS A 92 -19.81 -0.89 2.78
C LYS A 92 -19.02 -1.86 3.66
N LEU A 93 -17.74 -2.09 3.33
CA LEU A 93 -16.87 -2.89 4.20
C LEU A 93 -16.69 -2.18 5.55
N PRO A 94 -16.59 -2.92 6.66
CA PRO A 94 -16.49 -2.35 8.01
C PRO A 94 -15.08 -1.85 8.32
N VAL A 95 -14.63 -0.86 7.55
CA VAL A 95 -13.28 -0.25 7.67
C VAL A 95 -13.39 1.25 7.87
N GLU A 96 -12.33 1.84 8.41
CA GLU A 96 -12.12 3.28 8.47
C GLU A 96 -10.67 3.62 8.18
N THR A 97 -10.45 4.75 7.52
CA THR A 97 -9.15 5.35 7.28
C THR A 97 -8.75 6.13 8.52
N PHE A 98 -7.61 5.79 9.10
CA PHE A 98 -7.13 6.47 10.32
C PHE A 98 -5.85 7.28 10.10
N LEU A 99 -5.22 7.16 8.91
CA LEU A 99 -4.03 7.91 8.56
C LEU A 99 -3.89 8.04 7.04
N ILE A 100 -3.60 9.23 6.55
CA ILE A 100 -3.14 9.43 5.18
C ILE A 100 -1.63 9.18 5.17
N ALA A 101 -1.22 8.13 4.48
CA ALA A 101 0.17 7.71 4.45
C ALA A 101 1.00 8.56 3.48
N THR A 102 0.49 8.74 2.26
CA THR A 102 1.26 9.37 1.18
C THR A 102 0.33 10.13 0.24
N GLN A 103 0.67 11.36 -0.09
CA GLN A 103 0.13 12.00 -1.30
C GLN A 103 1.05 11.60 -2.46
N ILE A 104 0.47 10.87 -3.44
CA ILE A 104 1.25 10.25 -4.49
C ILE A 104 1.70 11.29 -5.51
N GLY A 105 3.01 11.32 -5.76
CA GLY A 105 3.64 12.21 -6.71
C GLY A 105 4.30 11.44 -7.85
N ALA A 106 5.63 11.51 -7.93
CA ALA A 106 6.42 10.80 -8.95
C ALA A 106 6.65 9.30 -8.62
N GLY A 107 6.18 8.82 -7.46
CA GLY A 107 6.21 7.41 -7.07
C GLY A 107 5.28 6.51 -7.90
N GLU A 108 4.33 7.10 -8.64
CA GLU A 108 3.54 6.44 -9.68
C GLU A 108 3.62 7.21 -10.99
N ALA A 109 3.76 6.53 -12.12
CA ALA A 109 3.85 7.15 -13.43
C ALA A 109 3.41 6.22 -14.56
N LEU A 110 2.96 6.83 -15.66
CA LEU A 110 2.80 6.17 -16.95
C LEU A 110 4.15 6.17 -17.67
N VAL A 111 4.70 4.97 -17.87
CA VAL A 111 5.91 4.75 -18.64
C VAL A 111 5.55 4.07 -19.95
N ALA A 112 6.10 4.55 -21.04
CA ALA A 112 5.88 4.02 -22.39
C ALA A 112 7.21 3.70 -23.07
N ARG A 113 7.16 2.74 -24.00
CA ARG A 113 8.30 2.41 -24.86
C ARG A 113 8.59 3.54 -25.83
N ASP A 114 9.81 3.57 -26.36
CA ASP A 114 10.29 4.58 -27.27
C ASP A 114 9.51 4.69 -28.60
N SER A 115 8.75 3.65 -28.95
CA SER A 115 7.82 3.69 -30.10
C SER A 115 6.65 4.65 -29.90
N ILE A 116 6.32 5.01 -28.64
CA ILE A 116 5.28 5.95 -28.29
C ILE A 116 5.92 7.33 -28.10
N LYS A 117 5.72 8.24 -29.04
CA LYS A 117 6.34 9.57 -29.04
C LYS A 117 5.43 10.61 -28.37
N THR A 118 4.13 10.50 -28.57
CA THR A 118 3.09 11.38 -28.05
C THR A 118 2.04 10.57 -27.30
N PRO A 119 1.21 11.18 -26.44
CA PRO A 119 0.08 10.49 -25.82
C PRO A 119 -0.88 9.83 -26.82
N GLN A 120 -1.08 10.43 -27.99
CA GLN A 120 -1.98 9.91 -29.02
C GLN A 120 -1.52 8.58 -29.61
N ASP A 121 -0.22 8.28 -29.54
CA ASP A 121 0.33 7.00 -29.99
C ASP A 121 -0.10 5.80 -29.09
N LEU A 122 -0.73 6.08 -27.93
CA LEU A 122 -1.32 5.05 -27.08
C LEU A 122 -2.56 4.39 -27.71
N VAL A 123 -3.19 5.01 -28.70
CA VAL A 123 -4.35 4.43 -29.40
C VAL A 123 -3.96 3.11 -30.05
N GLY A 124 -4.70 2.04 -29.77
CA GLY A 124 -4.43 0.69 -30.23
C GLY A 124 -3.32 -0.06 -29.50
N LYS A 125 -2.63 0.57 -28.53
CA LYS A 125 -1.51 0.01 -27.78
C LYS A 125 -1.97 -0.74 -26.52
N LYS A 126 -1.12 -1.67 -26.10
CA LYS A 126 -1.32 -2.47 -24.88
C LYS A 126 -0.73 -1.72 -23.68
N VAL A 127 -1.61 -1.23 -22.80
CA VAL A 127 -1.24 -0.51 -21.58
C VAL A 127 -1.62 -1.36 -20.37
N ALA A 128 -0.63 -1.84 -19.62
CA ALA A 128 -0.87 -2.64 -18.43
C ALA A 128 -1.02 -1.77 -17.18
N VAL A 129 -1.97 -2.13 -16.32
CA VAL A 129 -2.21 -1.47 -15.05
C VAL A 129 -2.95 -2.41 -14.10
N PRO A 130 -2.67 -2.43 -12.79
CA PRO A 130 -3.49 -3.17 -11.84
C PRO A 130 -4.88 -2.51 -11.73
N PHE A 131 -5.95 -3.25 -12.02
CA PHE A 131 -7.30 -2.68 -11.99
C PHE A 131 -7.72 -2.29 -10.57
N VAL A 132 -8.55 -1.27 -10.46
CA VAL A 132 -9.01 -0.65 -9.21
C VAL A 132 -7.89 0.01 -8.39
N SER A 133 -6.64 0.07 -8.89
CA SER A 133 -5.54 0.79 -8.24
C SER A 133 -5.60 2.30 -8.51
N THR A 134 -4.78 3.07 -7.76
CA THR A 134 -4.50 4.49 -8.03
C THR A 134 -3.91 4.68 -9.43
N GLY A 135 -3.01 3.78 -9.87
CA GLY A 135 -2.48 3.77 -11.23
C GLY A 135 -3.56 3.60 -12.30
N HIS A 136 -4.58 2.77 -12.07
CA HIS A 136 -5.72 2.65 -12.99
C HIS A 136 -6.53 3.94 -13.09
N TYR A 137 -6.84 4.57 -11.96
CA TYR A 137 -7.48 5.87 -11.91
C TYR A 137 -6.65 6.93 -12.67
N SER A 138 -5.36 6.99 -12.36
CA SER A 138 -4.43 7.94 -12.97
C SER A 138 -4.26 7.72 -14.48
N LEU A 139 -4.19 6.47 -14.96
CA LEU A 139 -4.17 6.17 -16.39
C LEU A 139 -5.39 6.76 -17.10
N LEU A 140 -6.59 6.53 -16.59
CA LEU A 140 -7.81 6.99 -17.23
C LEU A 140 -7.98 8.51 -17.10
N ALA A 141 -7.52 9.12 -16.01
CA ALA A 141 -7.42 10.57 -15.87
C ALA A 141 -6.45 11.18 -16.90
N ALA A 142 -5.31 10.53 -17.13
CA ALA A 142 -4.35 10.93 -18.16
C ALA A 142 -4.96 10.87 -19.57
N LEU A 143 -5.58 9.73 -19.92
CA LEU A 143 -6.25 9.57 -21.21
C LEU A 143 -7.33 10.64 -21.43
N LYS A 144 -8.16 10.89 -20.40
CA LYS A 144 -9.17 11.97 -20.44
C LYS A 144 -8.53 13.34 -20.66
N SER A 145 -7.42 13.66 -19.98
CA SER A 145 -6.73 14.94 -20.11
C SER A 145 -6.14 15.17 -21.52
N TRP A 146 -5.90 14.08 -22.25
CA TRP A 146 -5.39 14.10 -23.62
C TRP A 146 -6.51 13.91 -24.67
N ASN A 147 -7.78 13.87 -24.27
CA ASN A 147 -8.92 13.59 -25.13
C ASN A 147 -8.82 12.23 -25.87
N ILE A 148 -8.25 11.23 -25.22
CA ILE A 148 -8.15 9.86 -25.74
C ILE A 148 -9.28 9.03 -25.10
N ASP A 149 -10.12 8.43 -25.95
CA ASP A 149 -11.14 7.47 -25.52
C ASP A 149 -10.45 6.20 -24.98
N PRO A 150 -10.68 5.82 -23.71
CA PRO A 150 -10.10 4.60 -23.14
C PRO A 150 -10.46 3.32 -23.93
N ALA A 151 -11.60 3.29 -24.60
CA ALA A 151 -12.03 2.15 -25.43
C ALA A 151 -11.11 1.94 -26.64
N LYS A 152 -10.33 2.96 -27.04
CA LYS A 152 -9.34 2.87 -28.12
C LYS A 152 -7.98 2.40 -27.66
N VAL A 153 -7.78 2.15 -26.36
CA VAL A 153 -6.53 1.67 -25.78
C VAL A 153 -6.76 0.25 -25.24
N GLN A 154 -5.83 -0.67 -25.50
CA GLN A 154 -5.93 -2.04 -24.97
C GLN A 154 -5.44 -2.05 -23.51
N ILE A 155 -6.32 -1.71 -22.55
CA ILE A 155 -5.97 -1.67 -21.14
C ILE A 155 -6.02 -3.08 -20.56
N LEU A 156 -4.87 -3.57 -20.04
CA LEU A 156 -4.69 -4.92 -19.52
C LEU A 156 -4.59 -4.89 -18.00
N ASN A 157 -5.38 -5.76 -17.35
CA ASN A 157 -5.29 -5.94 -15.90
C ASN A 157 -4.14 -6.88 -15.56
N LEU A 158 -3.02 -6.34 -15.09
CA LEU A 158 -1.86 -7.11 -14.65
C LEU A 158 -1.41 -6.62 -13.27
N ALA A 159 -1.09 -7.55 -12.35
CA ALA A 159 -0.43 -7.23 -11.09
C ALA A 159 1.03 -6.79 -11.34
N PRO A 160 1.66 -6.00 -10.45
CA PRO A 160 3.00 -5.47 -10.66
C PRO A 160 4.07 -6.51 -11.03
N PRO A 161 4.12 -7.73 -10.43
CA PRO A 161 5.06 -8.76 -10.87
C PRO A 161 4.83 -9.23 -12.32
N ALA A 162 3.56 -9.34 -12.73
CA ALA A 162 3.21 -9.70 -14.11
C ALA A 162 3.52 -8.58 -15.10
N ILE A 163 3.39 -7.30 -14.68
CA ILE A 163 3.82 -6.13 -15.45
C ILE A 163 5.33 -6.19 -15.71
N ILE A 164 6.14 -6.47 -14.69
CA ILE A 164 7.60 -6.63 -14.83
C ILE A 164 7.92 -7.69 -15.90
N ALA A 165 7.26 -8.85 -15.81
CA ALA A 165 7.48 -9.94 -16.75
C ALA A 165 7.06 -9.57 -18.17
N ALA A 166 5.87 -8.99 -18.35
CA ALA A 166 5.34 -8.58 -19.63
C ALA A 166 6.17 -7.45 -20.28
N TRP A 167 6.64 -6.49 -19.45
CA TRP A 167 7.53 -5.43 -19.90
C TRP A 167 8.86 -5.99 -20.42
N LYS A 168 9.51 -6.89 -19.67
CA LYS A 168 10.79 -7.50 -20.08
C LYS A 168 10.68 -8.29 -21.37
N ARG A 169 9.55 -8.96 -21.63
CA ARG A 169 9.32 -9.71 -22.89
C ARG A 169 8.90 -8.82 -24.07
N GLY A 170 8.50 -7.57 -23.83
CA GLY A 170 7.97 -6.71 -24.89
C GLY A 170 6.49 -6.92 -25.20
N ASP A 171 5.74 -7.58 -24.33
CA ASP A 171 4.32 -7.91 -24.54
C ASP A 171 3.39 -6.70 -24.36
N ILE A 172 3.86 -5.64 -23.69
CA ILE A 172 3.13 -4.39 -23.44
C ILE A 172 3.92 -3.17 -23.93
N ASP A 173 3.19 -2.15 -24.36
CA ASP A 173 3.74 -0.91 -24.92
C ASP A 173 3.90 0.18 -23.87
N ALA A 174 3.06 0.19 -22.84
CA ALA A 174 3.11 1.13 -21.73
C ALA A 174 2.56 0.50 -20.44
N THR A 175 2.85 1.13 -19.31
CA THR A 175 2.30 0.73 -18.00
C THR A 175 2.17 1.93 -17.07
N TYR A 176 1.08 1.97 -16.28
CA TYR A 176 0.94 2.91 -15.16
C TYR A 176 1.08 2.14 -13.86
N VAL A 177 2.16 2.39 -13.11
CA VAL A 177 2.54 1.53 -12.00
C VAL A 177 3.49 2.25 -11.04
N TRP A 178 3.78 1.62 -9.90
CA TRP A 178 4.75 2.02 -8.86
C TRP A 178 5.91 1.03 -8.78
N ASP A 179 6.88 1.30 -7.92
CA ASP A 179 8.04 0.43 -7.73
C ASP A 179 7.70 -0.93 -7.08
N PRO A 180 8.45 -1.99 -7.44
CA PRO A 180 9.63 -2.02 -8.31
C PRO A 180 9.33 -2.05 -9.82
N ALA A 181 8.07 -2.20 -10.25
CA ALA A 181 7.73 -2.30 -11.67
C ALA A 181 7.99 -0.98 -12.43
N LEU A 182 7.77 0.17 -11.78
CA LEU A 182 8.08 1.48 -12.34
C LEU A 182 9.59 1.60 -12.65
N GLY A 183 10.45 1.23 -11.71
CA GLY A 183 11.91 1.26 -11.92
C GLY A 183 12.35 0.38 -13.08
N VAL A 184 11.80 -0.83 -13.18
CA VAL A 184 12.06 -1.74 -14.31
C VAL A 184 11.59 -1.14 -15.64
N ALA A 185 10.42 -0.53 -15.67
CA ALA A 185 9.90 0.09 -16.90
C ALA A 185 10.74 1.29 -17.33
N LYS A 186 11.25 2.07 -16.38
CA LYS A 186 12.11 3.24 -16.64
C LYS A 186 13.50 2.90 -17.17
N GLU A 187 13.97 1.66 -17.04
CA GLU A 187 15.28 1.26 -17.57
C GLU A 187 15.38 1.43 -19.11
N ASN A 188 14.27 1.25 -19.82
CA ASN A 188 14.22 1.33 -21.27
C ASN A 188 12.89 1.91 -21.79
N GLY A 189 12.22 2.69 -20.99
CA GLY A 189 11.03 3.43 -21.32
C GLY A 189 11.13 4.87 -20.83
N LYS A 190 10.21 5.71 -21.30
CA LYS A 190 10.12 7.12 -20.88
C LYS A 190 8.84 7.38 -20.12
N VAL A 191 8.91 8.21 -19.08
CA VAL A 191 7.74 8.71 -18.37
C VAL A 191 6.98 9.68 -19.27
N LEU A 192 5.68 9.42 -19.46
CA LEU A 192 4.76 10.31 -20.17
C LEU A 192 4.07 11.28 -19.23
N ILE A 193 3.70 10.83 -18.02
CA ILE A 193 3.07 11.64 -16.98
C ILE A 193 3.19 10.92 -15.63
N THR A 194 3.29 11.71 -14.57
CA THR A 194 3.29 11.24 -13.18
C THR A 194 1.94 11.50 -12.49
N SER A 195 1.65 10.79 -11.39
CA SER A 195 0.48 11.08 -10.56
C SER A 195 0.53 12.48 -9.95
N GLY A 196 1.72 13.01 -9.65
CA GLY A 196 1.89 14.40 -9.19
C GLY A 196 1.52 15.46 -10.23
N GLU A 197 1.79 15.20 -11.51
CA GLU A 197 1.35 16.08 -12.60
C GLU A 197 -0.17 16.01 -12.81
N LEU A 198 -0.76 14.83 -12.64
CA LEU A 198 -2.21 14.66 -12.68
C LEU A 198 -2.90 15.32 -11.49
N ALA A 199 -2.31 15.26 -10.30
CA ALA A 199 -2.81 15.95 -9.11
C ALA A 199 -2.94 17.47 -9.34
N LYS A 200 -1.96 18.09 -10.01
CA LYS A 200 -2.02 19.51 -10.42
C LYS A 200 -3.12 19.81 -11.44
N LYS A 201 -3.60 18.77 -12.14
CA LYS A 201 -4.72 18.86 -13.09
C LYS A 201 -6.07 18.45 -12.48
N GLY A 202 -6.15 18.31 -11.15
CA GLY A 202 -7.38 18.00 -10.43
C GLY A 202 -7.69 16.50 -10.27
N ALA A 203 -6.70 15.62 -10.49
CA ALA A 203 -6.84 14.17 -10.28
C ALA A 203 -5.81 13.64 -9.26
N PRO A 204 -5.83 14.11 -7.99
CA PRO A 204 -4.92 13.64 -6.97
C PRO A 204 -5.23 12.21 -6.53
N THR A 205 -4.18 11.48 -6.18
CA THR A 205 -4.27 10.17 -5.55
C THR A 205 -3.43 10.14 -4.27
N PHE A 206 -3.80 9.27 -3.34
CA PHE A 206 -3.10 9.10 -2.08
C PHE A 206 -3.11 7.64 -1.64
N ASP A 207 -2.18 7.30 -0.76
CA ASP A 207 -2.23 6.05 0.01
C ASP A 207 -2.67 6.34 1.44
N ALA A 208 -3.30 5.35 2.05
CA ALA A 208 -3.84 5.44 3.40
C ALA A 208 -3.63 4.15 4.19
N TRP A 209 -3.59 4.29 5.50
CA TRP A 209 -3.76 3.20 6.43
C TRP A 209 -5.23 3.10 6.83
N ILE A 210 -5.79 1.92 6.67
CA ILE A 210 -7.14 1.58 7.12
C ILE A 210 -7.09 0.58 8.26
N VAL A 211 -8.13 0.57 9.05
CA VAL A 211 -8.33 -0.42 10.12
C VAL A 211 -9.76 -0.98 10.05
N ARG A 212 -9.93 -2.25 10.41
CA ARG A 212 -11.25 -2.82 10.64
C ARG A 212 -11.89 -2.18 11.85
N LYS A 213 -13.14 -1.75 11.72
CA LYS A 213 -13.88 -1.06 12.81
C LYS A 213 -14.04 -1.92 14.05
N ASP A 214 -14.28 -3.24 13.89
CA ASP A 214 -14.40 -4.17 15.02
C ASP A 214 -13.10 -4.36 15.80
N PHE A 215 -11.96 -4.34 15.12
CA PHE A 215 -10.65 -4.36 15.75
C PHE A 215 -10.34 -3.03 16.44
N ALA A 216 -10.54 -1.90 15.75
CA ALA A 216 -10.29 -0.58 16.30
C ALA A 216 -11.12 -0.27 17.55
N ALA A 217 -12.37 -0.73 17.59
CA ALA A 217 -13.23 -0.59 18.77
C ALA A 217 -12.72 -1.36 19.99
N LYS A 218 -12.07 -2.52 19.78
CA LYS A 218 -11.52 -3.36 20.85
C LYS A 218 -10.09 -2.95 21.25
N HIS A 219 -9.31 -2.41 20.32
CA HIS A 219 -7.89 -2.12 20.46
C HIS A 219 -7.53 -0.69 20.01
N PRO A 220 -8.22 0.35 20.51
CA PRO A 220 -7.98 1.74 20.05
C PRO A 220 -6.55 2.20 20.34
N ASP A 221 -5.94 1.70 21.43
CA ASP A 221 -4.58 2.08 21.82
C ASP A 221 -3.53 1.50 20.85
N VAL A 222 -3.78 0.31 20.31
CA VAL A 222 -2.91 -0.28 19.27
C VAL A 222 -2.95 0.57 18.00
N VAL A 223 -4.14 1.03 17.58
CA VAL A 223 -4.28 1.89 16.39
C VAL A 223 -3.62 3.26 16.60
N LYS A 224 -3.77 3.85 17.79
CA LYS A 224 -3.08 5.11 18.15
C LYS A 224 -1.57 4.95 18.18
N ALA A 225 -1.06 3.86 18.76
CA ALA A 225 0.38 3.58 18.77
C ALA A 225 0.91 3.39 17.34
N PHE A 226 0.17 2.69 16.48
CA PHE A 226 0.51 2.51 15.07
C PHE A 226 0.58 3.86 14.34
N ALA A 227 -0.44 4.70 14.49
CA ALA A 227 -0.48 6.04 13.89
C ALA A 227 0.71 6.90 14.37
N LYS A 228 1.01 6.87 15.67
CA LYS A 228 2.13 7.63 16.25
C LYS A 228 3.47 7.21 15.66
N VAL A 229 3.78 5.91 15.62
CA VAL A 229 5.04 5.38 15.05
C VAL A 229 5.20 5.80 13.59
N THR A 230 4.14 5.70 12.80
CA THR A 230 4.14 6.13 11.40
C THR A 230 4.46 7.62 11.26
N LEU A 231 3.79 8.46 12.04
CA LEU A 231 3.97 9.92 11.99
C LEU A 231 5.34 10.36 12.51
N ASP A 232 5.86 9.69 13.53
CA ASP A 232 7.22 9.94 14.06
C ASP A 232 8.27 9.62 12.98
N ALA A 233 8.11 8.52 12.24
CA ALA A 233 9.00 8.14 11.14
C ALA A 233 8.94 9.17 9.98
N TYR A 234 7.76 9.69 9.66
CA TYR A 234 7.63 10.76 8.67
C TYR A 234 8.27 12.06 9.14
N ALA A 235 8.10 12.43 10.41
CA ALA A 235 8.72 13.60 10.99
C ALA A 235 10.25 13.50 10.99
N ASP A 236 10.80 12.33 11.33
CA ASP A 236 12.25 12.09 11.32
C ASP A 236 12.81 12.24 9.90
N TYR A 237 12.21 11.60 8.89
CA TYR A 237 12.61 11.78 7.49
C TYR A 237 12.52 13.24 7.05
N ARG A 238 11.40 13.92 7.32
CA ARG A 238 11.15 15.30 6.86
C ARG A 238 12.00 16.36 7.55
N LYS A 239 12.50 16.07 8.74
CA LYS A 239 13.40 16.98 9.48
C LYS A 239 14.69 17.28 8.72
N ASN A 240 15.29 16.27 8.11
CA ASN A 240 16.46 16.42 7.25
C ASN A 240 16.58 15.22 6.28
N PRO A 241 15.88 15.26 5.12
CA PRO A 241 15.86 14.15 4.17
C PRO A 241 17.25 13.74 3.69
N GLN A 242 18.17 14.69 3.51
CA GLN A 242 19.53 14.40 3.04
C GLN A 242 20.33 13.60 4.08
N ALA A 243 20.33 14.03 5.33
CA ALA A 243 21.00 13.31 6.40
C ALA A 243 20.35 11.95 6.66
N TRP A 244 19.03 11.85 6.56
CA TRP A 244 18.29 10.60 6.72
C TRP A 244 18.65 9.58 5.63
N LEU A 245 18.76 10.05 4.37
CA LEU A 245 19.15 9.23 3.21
C LEU A 245 20.65 8.91 3.18
N ALA A 246 21.50 9.70 3.85
CA ALA A 246 22.91 9.41 4.00
C ALA A 246 23.17 8.22 4.94
N ASN A 247 22.19 7.79 5.73
CA ASN A 247 22.25 6.57 6.51
C ASN A 247 21.98 5.35 5.61
N PRO A 248 22.99 4.51 5.30
CA PRO A 248 22.83 3.38 4.38
C PRO A 248 21.90 2.29 4.93
N ASP A 249 21.72 2.23 6.24
CA ASP A 249 20.82 1.29 6.89
C ASP A 249 19.35 1.61 6.56
N ASN A 250 18.94 2.88 6.58
CA ASN A 250 17.62 3.31 6.18
C ASN A 250 17.32 2.92 4.73
N VAL A 251 18.24 3.22 3.81
CA VAL A 251 18.12 2.87 2.39
C VAL A 251 18.02 1.35 2.19
N SER A 252 18.85 0.59 2.89
CA SER A 252 18.87 -0.88 2.83
C SER A 252 17.54 -1.49 3.30
N LYS A 253 16.99 -1.00 4.43
CA LYS A 253 15.69 -1.44 4.97
C LYS A 253 14.56 -1.17 3.99
N LEU A 254 14.53 0.03 3.39
CA LEU A 254 13.53 0.37 2.39
C LEU A 254 13.64 -0.50 1.14
N ALA A 255 14.84 -0.68 0.61
CA ALA A 255 15.09 -1.53 -0.55
C ALA A 255 14.62 -2.98 -0.31
N LYS A 256 14.89 -3.53 0.89
CA LYS A 256 14.46 -4.87 1.28
C LYS A 256 12.94 -5.05 1.27
N LEU A 257 12.18 -4.10 1.81
CA LEU A 257 10.72 -4.21 1.89
C LEU A 257 10.00 -3.80 0.61
N SER A 258 10.55 -2.84 -0.14
CA SER A 258 9.93 -2.35 -1.38
C SER A 258 10.34 -3.17 -2.61
N GLY A 259 11.52 -3.79 -2.59
CA GLY A 259 12.12 -4.41 -3.79
C GLY A 259 12.69 -3.39 -4.79
N ALA A 260 12.69 -2.09 -4.46
CA ALA A 260 13.32 -1.05 -5.27
C ALA A 260 14.84 -1.13 -5.16
N LYS A 261 15.55 -0.64 -6.18
CA LYS A 261 17.01 -0.55 -6.13
C LYS A 261 17.42 0.52 -5.11
N PRO A 262 18.46 0.29 -4.29
CA PRO A 262 18.92 1.30 -3.32
C PRO A 262 19.18 2.67 -3.93
N ALA A 263 19.69 2.72 -5.17
CA ALA A 263 19.97 3.97 -5.89
C ALA A 263 18.70 4.78 -6.23
N ASP A 264 17.53 4.12 -6.34
CA ASP A 264 16.26 4.77 -6.69
C ASP A 264 15.51 5.31 -5.45
N ILE A 265 15.82 4.79 -4.26
CA ILE A 265 15.13 5.16 -3.01
C ILE A 265 15.07 6.67 -2.76
N PRO A 266 16.16 7.47 -2.93
CA PRO A 266 16.10 8.90 -2.71
C PRO A 266 15.09 9.61 -3.61
N VAL A 267 15.05 9.26 -4.90
CA VAL A 267 14.13 9.89 -5.86
C VAL A 267 12.69 9.49 -5.57
N LEU A 268 12.44 8.23 -5.18
CA LEU A 268 11.11 7.73 -4.86
C LEU A 268 10.54 8.40 -3.60
N LEU A 269 11.34 8.56 -2.55
CA LEU A 269 10.92 9.27 -1.35
C LEU A 269 10.64 10.74 -1.62
N GLN A 270 11.52 11.41 -2.37
CA GLN A 270 11.35 12.83 -2.71
C GLN A 270 10.20 13.08 -3.69
N GLY A 271 9.81 12.07 -4.45
CA GLY A 271 8.70 12.14 -5.39
C GLY A 271 7.32 12.14 -4.76
N ASN A 272 7.21 11.91 -3.45
CA ASN A 272 5.96 11.81 -2.71
C ASN A 272 5.92 12.81 -1.54
N VAL A 273 4.73 13.07 -1.01
CA VAL A 273 4.54 13.88 0.21
C VAL A 273 3.98 13.01 1.32
N TYR A 274 4.65 13.04 2.47
CA TYR A 274 4.24 12.31 3.69
C TYR A 274 3.65 13.32 4.67
N PRO A 275 2.30 13.36 4.85
CA PRO A 275 1.65 14.33 5.73
C PRO A 275 2.05 14.13 7.19
N LEU A 276 2.43 15.21 7.88
CA LEU A 276 2.78 15.18 9.29
C LEU A 276 1.52 15.23 10.18
N ALA A 277 1.70 15.04 11.48
CA ALA A 277 0.61 15.04 12.45
C ALA A 277 -0.28 16.30 12.35
N ALA A 278 0.32 17.47 12.16
CA ALA A 278 -0.41 18.73 12.00
C ALA A 278 -1.30 18.77 10.74
N ASP A 279 -0.95 18.03 9.70
CA ASP A 279 -1.68 18.00 8.43
C ASP A 279 -2.81 16.96 8.45
N GLN A 280 -2.69 15.92 9.30
CA GLN A 280 -3.58 14.76 9.29
C GLN A 280 -5.02 15.09 9.64
N ALA A 281 -5.25 15.95 10.64
CA ALA A 281 -6.61 16.29 11.07
C ALA A 281 -7.42 16.93 9.93
N ASN A 282 -6.79 17.78 9.13
CA ASN A 282 -7.42 18.34 7.94
C ASN A 282 -7.55 17.30 6.80
N ALA A 283 -6.50 16.51 6.59
CA ALA A 283 -6.49 15.49 5.53
C ALA A 283 -7.58 14.43 5.76
N LEU A 284 -7.78 13.97 7.01
CA LEU A 284 -8.82 13.01 7.40
C LEU A 284 -10.22 13.64 7.54
N GLY A 285 -10.48 14.76 6.90
CA GLY A 285 -11.77 15.45 6.87
C GLY A 285 -12.37 15.51 5.46
N ALA A 286 -12.93 16.67 5.12
CA ALA A 286 -13.58 16.94 3.84
C ALA A 286 -12.69 16.63 2.62
N PRO A 287 -11.37 16.89 2.60
CA PRO A 287 -10.55 16.56 1.43
C PRO A 287 -10.55 15.07 1.09
N THR A 288 -10.44 14.19 2.08
CA THR A 288 -10.46 12.73 1.84
C THR A 288 -11.86 12.24 1.46
N THR A 289 -12.92 12.71 2.13
CA THR A 289 -14.30 12.30 1.80
C THR A 289 -14.69 12.73 0.39
N GLN A 290 -14.28 13.92 -0.04
CA GLN A 290 -14.50 14.39 -1.41
C GLN A 290 -13.71 13.53 -2.41
N ALA A 291 -12.43 13.27 -2.15
CA ALA A 291 -11.62 12.44 -3.02
C ALA A 291 -12.17 11.01 -3.17
N LEU A 292 -12.74 10.44 -2.09
CA LEU A 292 -13.42 9.14 -2.14
C LEU A 292 -14.70 9.21 -2.98
N THR A 293 -15.47 10.27 -2.88
CA THR A 293 -16.68 10.50 -3.70
C THR A 293 -16.33 10.59 -5.18
N ASP A 294 -15.32 11.39 -5.52
CA ASP A 294 -14.86 11.58 -6.90
C ASP A 294 -14.31 10.27 -7.48
N THR A 295 -13.51 9.55 -6.70
CA THR A 295 -12.96 8.25 -7.09
C THR A 295 -14.06 7.20 -7.26
N ALA A 296 -15.04 7.14 -6.36
CA ALA A 296 -16.17 6.21 -6.47
C ALA A 296 -17.06 6.54 -7.69
N THR A 297 -17.27 7.82 -7.98
CA THR A 297 -17.99 8.27 -9.19
C THR A 297 -17.26 7.78 -10.44
N PHE A 298 -15.95 7.94 -10.47
CA PHE A 298 -15.11 7.43 -11.54
C PHE A 298 -15.18 5.90 -11.66
N LEU A 299 -15.01 5.16 -10.56
CA LEU A 299 -15.09 3.70 -10.55
C LEU A 299 -16.46 3.18 -11.03
N LYS A 300 -17.55 3.88 -10.70
CA LYS A 300 -18.89 3.57 -11.20
C LYS A 300 -18.97 3.74 -12.72
N GLN A 301 -18.44 4.84 -13.26
CA GLN A 301 -18.38 5.05 -14.72
C GLN A 301 -17.60 3.94 -15.44
N GLN A 302 -16.62 3.34 -14.76
CA GLN A 302 -15.83 2.23 -15.27
C GLN A 302 -16.45 0.85 -14.98
N GLY A 303 -17.64 0.76 -14.40
CA GLY A 303 -18.30 -0.50 -14.05
C GLY A 303 -17.56 -1.32 -12.99
N LYS A 304 -16.76 -0.65 -12.13
CA LYS A 304 -15.96 -1.31 -11.07
C LYS A 304 -16.65 -1.27 -9.71
N VAL A 305 -17.64 -0.40 -9.55
CA VAL A 305 -18.57 -0.35 -8.42
C VAL A 305 -19.98 -0.05 -8.94
N ASP A 306 -21.00 -0.54 -8.22
CA ASP A 306 -22.39 -0.43 -8.66
C ASP A 306 -23.04 0.91 -8.27
N ALA A 307 -22.53 1.56 -7.23
CA ALA A 307 -23.11 2.77 -6.67
C ALA A 307 -22.03 3.80 -6.27
N VAL A 308 -22.48 5.01 -5.97
CA VAL A 308 -21.73 6.02 -5.22
C VAL A 308 -22.52 6.28 -3.95
N LEU A 309 -21.88 6.28 -2.80
CA LEU A 309 -22.56 6.58 -1.54
C LEU A 309 -22.84 8.09 -1.44
N PRO A 310 -23.92 8.48 -0.77
CA PRO A 310 -24.22 9.90 -0.53
C PRO A 310 -23.22 10.55 0.43
N ASP A 311 -22.55 9.74 1.27
CA ASP A 311 -21.58 10.20 2.27
C ASP A 311 -20.49 9.15 2.51
N TYR A 312 -19.24 9.58 2.45
CA TYR A 312 -18.04 8.77 2.75
C TYR A 312 -17.42 9.10 4.10
N SER A 313 -17.96 10.05 4.87
CA SER A 313 -17.43 10.42 6.19
C SER A 313 -17.36 9.25 7.18
N PRO A 314 -18.26 8.23 7.16
CA PRO A 314 -18.15 7.09 8.06
C PRO A 314 -16.92 6.19 7.82
N TYR A 315 -16.17 6.44 6.75
CA TYR A 315 -14.95 5.69 6.39
C TYR A 315 -13.67 6.45 6.68
N VAL A 316 -13.76 7.60 7.35
CA VAL A 316 -12.62 8.47 7.67
C VAL A 316 -12.69 8.86 9.14
N SER A 317 -11.59 8.71 9.89
CA SER A 317 -11.59 8.97 11.32
C SER A 317 -10.25 9.57 11.77
N ALA A 318 -10.31 10.74 12.43
CA ALA A 318 -9.15 11.37 13.03
C ALA A 318 -8.96 11.01 14.52
N GLN A 319 -9.81 10.14 15.08
CA GLN A 319 -9.81 9.84 16.52
C GLN A 319 -8.57 9.08 17.02
N TYR A 320 -7.77 8.53 16.12
CA TYR A 320 -6.55 7.77 16.44
C TYR A 320 -5.28 8.61 16.29
N LEU A 321 -5.39 9.87 15.90
CA LEU A 321 -4.24 10.76 15.81
C LEU A 321 -3.64 11.01 17.19
N PRO A 322 -2.30 11.12 17.31
CA PRO A 322 -1.68 11.57 18.54
C PRO A 322 -2.12 13.01 18.88
N ASN A 323 -2.28 13.27 20.17
CA ASN A 323 -2.62 14.60 20.71
C ASN A 323 -1.48 15.58 20.47
#